data_fde38c186143592bbaf9380365141a8f
#
_entry.id   fde38c186143592bbaf9380365141a8f
#
_cell.length_a   1.000
_cell.length_b   1.000
_cell.length_c   1.000
_cell.angle_alpha   90.00
_cell.angle_beta   90.00
_cell.angle_gamma   90.00
#
_symmetry.space_group_name_H-M   'P 1'
#
loop_
_entity.id
_entity.type
_entity.pdbx_description
1 polymer ?
#
loop_
_entity_poly.entity_id
_entity_poly.type
_entity_poly.pdbx_seq_one_letter_code
_entity_poly.pdbx_strand_id
1 'polypeptide(L)'
;MEKNMWKVMIADDENYMLEAMENLIDWNKMDCQLVFKAKNGHVLLEQIKKNMPDIIITDIKMPLVSGIEVAKHVYENGLPIKVIILSAYADFAYAQEAIKYDVCGYIIKTSAIEMLPTMIDKAIKQLSGITDNVRENEEHFSDDILGRLQKYIAEHYTDKLSLSQIAQDIHANGSYLSRLYKNKTGHNLFDVINKMKLEKAKEYMRQGLRIYEVAQKVGFEDVSYFSRVFRKQEGCSPREYEYKLREEKRIQNEENKN
;
A
#
# COMPACT_ATOMS: atom_id res chain seq x y z
N MET A 1 -22.02 37.08 -2.25
CA MET A 1 -21.95 36.02 -1.24
C MET A 1 -20.48 35.66 -1.08
N GLU A 2 -19.92 35.90 0.09
CA GLU A 2 -18.55 35.45 0.36
C GLU A 2 -18.54 33.91 0.27
N LYS A 3 -17.68 33.36 -0.58
CA LYS A 3 -17.50 31.94 -0.72
C LYS A 3 -16.85 31.43 0.57
N ASN A 4 -17.55 30.59 1.32
CA ASN A 4 -17.02 30.07 2.57
C ASN A 4 -15.85 29.11 2.24
N MET A 5 -14.62 29.56 2.52
CA MET A 5 -13.41 28.80 2.23
C MET A 5 -13.12 27.83 3.38
N TRP A 6 -12.68 26.62 3.06
CA TRP A 6 -12.27 25.63 4.04
C TRP A 6 -10.97 26.06 4.73
N LYS A 7 -10.98 26.09 6.05
CA LYS A 7 -9.82 26.50 6.86
C LYS A 7 -8.85 25.34 7.02
N VAL A 8 -7.63 25.54 6.57
CA VAL A 8 -6.56 24.55 6.66
C VAL A 8 -5.48 25.03 7.62
N MET A 9 -5.04 24.14 8.52
CA MET A 9 -3.84 24.32 9.32
C MET A 9 -2.79 23.27 8.91
N ILE A 10 -1.52 23.70 8.85
CA ILE A 10 -0.41 22.79 8.57
C ILE A 10 0.58 22.76 9.72
N ALA A 11 1.21 21.61 9.97
CA ALA A 11 2.23 21.46 10.98
C ALA A 11 3.38 20.57 10.50
N ASP A 12 4.59 21.07 10.65
CA ASP A 12 5.84 20.39 10.34
C ASP A 12 6.97 21.08 11.08
N ASP A 13 7.93 20.36 11.67
CA ASP A 13 9.09 20.95 12.33
C ASP A 13 10.14 21.44 11.31
N GLU A 14 10.05 21.00 10.06
CA GLU A 14 10.90 21.41 8.95
C GLU A 14 10.31 22.62 8.21
N ASN A 15 10.96 23.80 8.34
CA ASN A 15 10.48 25.03 7.71
C ASN A 15 10.30 24.91 6.20
N TYR A 16 11.21 24.20 5.51
CA TYR A 16 11.12 24.06 4.05
C TYR A 16 9.82 23.35 3.63
N MET A 17 9.33 22.44 4.44
CA MET A 17 8.08 21.73 4.15
C MET A 17 6.85 22.63 4.33
N LEU A 18 6.85 23.46 5.38
CA LEU A 18 5.82 24.47 5.60
C LEU A 18 5.79 25.49 4.44
N GLU A 19 6.95 25.95 3.99
CA GLU A 19 7.07 26.88 2.85
C GLU A 19 6.66 26.22 1.53
N ALA A 20 7.03 24.94 1.32
CA ALA A 20 6.62 24.21 0.13
C ALA A 20 5.10 24.05 0.07
N MET A 21 4.45 23.63 1.17
CA MET A 21 2.99 23.51 1.22
C MET A 21 2.29 24.87 1.04
N GLU A 22 2.83 25.94 1.62
CA GLU A 22 2.26 27.29 1.49
C GLU A 22 2.32 27.80 0.06
N ASN A 23 3.46 27.64 -0.63
CA ASN A 23 3.75 28.32 -1.89
C ASN A 23 3.46 27.47 -3.14
N LEU A 24 3.52 26.13 -3.04
CA LEU A 24 3.37 25.24 -4.19
C LEU A 24 1.95 24.68 -4.33
N ILE A 25 1.13 24.76 -3.27
CA ILE A 25 -0.26 24.35 -3.31
C ILE A 25 -1.14 25.53 -3.64
N ASP A 26 -1.97 25.39 -4.67
CA ASP A 26 -2.96 26.43 -5.03
C ASP A 26 -4.22 26.29 -4.16
N TRP A 27 -4.15 26.83 -2.96
CA TRP A 27 -5.23 26.79 -1.98
C TRP A 27 -6.55 27.38 -2.49
N ASN A 28 -6.46 28.47 -3.27
CA ASN A 28 -7.66 29.14 -3.80
C ASN A 28 -8.40 28.28 -4.81
N LYS A 29 -7.68 27.51 -5.63
CA LYS A 29 -8.27 26.59 -6.60
C LYS A 29 -9.08 25.50 -5.94
N MET A 30 -8.74 25.16 -4.68
CA MET A 30 -9.44 24.12 -3.88
C MET A 30 -10.47 24.72 -2.91
N ASP A 31 -10.80 26.02 -3.04
CA ASP A 31 -11.67 26.73 -2.10
C ASP A 31 -11.20 26.63 -0.64
N CYS A 32 -9.88 26.58 -0.44
CA CYS A 32 -9.22 26.48 0.86
C CYS A 32 -8.49 27.76 1.24
N GLN A 33 -8.39 28.01 2.54
CA GLN A 33 -7.57 29.06 3.11
C GLN A 33 -6.60 28.45 4.13
N LEU A 34 -5.30 28.63 3.90
CA LEU A 34 -4.27 28.32 4.90
C LEU A 34 -4.33 29.35 6.02
N VAL A 35 -4.84 28.98 7.20
CA VAL A 35 -5.08 29.91 8.30
C VAL A 35 -3.98 29.89 9.37
N PHE A 36 -3.18 28.83 9.42
CA PHE A 36 -2.10 28.71 10.40
C PHE A 36 -1.01 27.71 10.01
N LYS A 37 0.22 28.01 10.44
CA LYS A 37 1.39 27.12 10.33
C LYS A 37 2.00 26.90 11.70
N ALA A 38 2.16 25.65 12.12
CA ALA A 38 2.76 25.23 13.37
C ALA A 38 4.09 24.51 13.14
N LYS A 39 5.03 24.66 14.07
CA LYS A 39 6.31 23.93 14.07
C LYS A 39 6.31 22.68 14.97
N ASN A 40 5.21 22.39 15.62
CA ASN A 40 5.02 21.22 16.46
C ASN A 40 3.53 21.03 16.77
N GLY A 41 3.18 19.82 17.21
CA GLY A 41 1.79 19.49 17.51
C GLY A 41 1.22 20.22 18.73
N HIS A 42 2.05 20.63 19.71
CA HIS A 42 1.58 21.38 20.87
C HIS A 42 1.01 22.76 20.47
N VAL A 43 1.77 23.51 19.67
CA VAL A 43 1.31 24.80 19.14
C VAL A 43 0.08 24.63 18.25
N LEU A 44 0.02 23.56 17.47
CA LEU A 44 -1.13 23.23 16.65
C LEU A 44 -2.39 22.99 17.49
N LEU A 45 -2.29 22.19 18.56
CA LEU A 45 -3.41 21.90 19.49
C LEU A 45 -3.91 23.16 20.21
N GLU A 46 -3.00 24.07 20.60
CA GLU A 46 -3.40 25.35 21.18
C GLU A 46 -4.16 26.24 20.17
N GLN A 47 -3.74 26.20 18.92
CA GLN A 47 -4.37 27.00 17.85
C GLN A 47 -5.74 26.45 17.45
N ILE A 48 -5.94 25.13 17.44
CA ILE A 48 -7.23 24.49 17.21
C ILE A 48 -8.30 25.02 18.19
N LYS A 49 -7.94 25.22 19.46
CA LYS A 49 -8.85 25.77 20.47
C LYS A 49 -9.27 27.20 20.20
N LYS A 50 -8.41 28.01 19.55
CA LYS A 50 -8.66 29.43 19.28
C LYS A 50 -9.40 29.65 17.96
N ASN A 51 -9.06 28.87 16.96
CA ASN A 51 -9.61 29.00 15.61
C ASN A 51 -9.69 27.62 14.96
N MET A 52 -10.81 26.95 15.19
CA MET A 52 -11.02 25.59 14.71
C MET A 52 -10.88 25.48 13.18
N PRO A 53 -9.95 24.66 12.65
CA PRO A 53 -9.85 24.41 11.22
C PRO A 53 -10.84 23.34 10.79
N ASP A 54 -11.04 23.21 9.48
CA ASP A 54 -11.77 22.12 8.86
C ASP A 54 -10.81 20.95 8.52
N ILE A 55 -9.57 21.29 8.12
CA ILE A 55 -8.57 20.30 7.70
C ILE A 55 -7.25 20.60 8.42
N ILE A 56 -6.60 19.53 8.88
CA ILE A 56 -5.24 19.57 9.41
C ILE A 56 -4.34 18.71 8.53
N ILE A 57 -3.18 19.25 8.13
CA ILE A 57 -2.11 18.50 7.47
C ILE A 57 -0.91 18.54 8.42
N THR A 58 -0.43 17.40 8.89
CA THR A 58 0.60 17.36 9.92
C THR A 58 1.66 16.31 9.66
N ASP A 59 2.93 16.64 9.92
CA ASP A 59 3.98 15.63 10.02
C ASP A 59 3.73 14.71 11.22
N ILE A 60 4.21 13.47 11.12
CA ILE A 60 4.16 12.51 12.22
C ILE A 60 5.12 12.89 13.33
N LYS A 61 6.40 13.09 12.98
CA LYS A 61 7.49 13.26 13.94
C LYS A 61 7.79 14.73 14.18
N MET A 62 7.13 15.28 15.16
CA MET A 62 7.37 16.65 15.61
C MET A 62 7.75 16.69 17.08
N PRO A 63 8.52 17.71 17.53
CA PRO A 63 8.82 17.92 18.94
C PRO A 63 7.55 18.13 19.76
N LEU A 64 7.59 17.74 21.03
CA LEU A 64 6.56 17.91 22.07
C LEU A 64 5.33 17.04 21.86
N VAL A 65 4.62 17.21 20.75
CA VAL A 65 3.41 16.47 20.39
C VAL A 65 3.53 16.04 18.93
N SER A 66 3.41 14.76 18.68
CA SER A 66 3.44 14.15 17.34
C SER A 66 2.14 14.38 16.56
N GLY A 67 2.19 14.26 15.22
CA GLY A 67 0.98 14.33 14.41
C GLY A 67 -0.03 13.23 14.70
N ILE A 68 0.43 12.06 15.17
CA ILE A 68 -0.46 10.98 15.62
C ILE A 68 -1.22 11.37 16.89
N GLU A 69 -0.54 12.02 17.85
CA GLU A 69 -1.20 12.52 19.06
C GLU A 69 -2.20 13.65 18.75
N VAL A 70 -1.92 14.47 17.74
CA VAL A 70 -2.89 15.45 17.21
C VAL A 70 -4.12 14.73 16.63
N ALA A 71 -3.92 13.72 15.77
CA ALA A 71 -5.02 12.93 15.19
C ALA A 71 -5.86 12.24 16.29
N LYS A 72 -5.19 11.65 17.28
CA LYS A 72 -5.82 11.06 18.46
C LYS A 72 -6.68 12.08 19.21
N HIS A 73 -6.15 13.29 19.47
CA HIS A 73 -6.89 14.36 20.16
C HIS A 73 -8.15 14.78 19.38
N VAL A 74 -8.04 14.92 18.05
CA VAL A 74 -9.20 15.25 17.19
C VAL A 74 -10.25 14.14 17.28
N TYR A 75 -9.86 12.88 17.18
CA TYR A 75 -10.74 11.73 17.21
C TYR A 75 -11.44 11.55 18.57
N GLU A 76 -10.67 11.56 19.68
CA GLU A 76 -11.20 11.33 21.03
C GLU A 76 -12.14 12.45 21.50
N ASN A 77 -11.96 13.67 20.99
CA ASN A 77 -12.84 14.81 21.32
C ASN A 77 -13.98 14.99 20.29
N GLY A 78 -14.11 14.12 19.31
CA GLY A 78 -15.18 14.19 18.30
C GLY A 78 -15.18 15.49 17.50
N LEU A 79 -14.00 16.09 17.26
CA LEU A 79 -13.90 17.35 16.54
C LEU A 79 -14.22 17.15 15.04
N PRO A 80 -15.00 18.06 14.41
CA PRO A 80 -15.32 17.95 12.99
C PRO A 80 -14.16 18.39 12.10
N ILE A 81 -12.99 17.79 12.30
CA ILE A 81 -11.75 18.13 11.62
C ILE A 81 -11.25 16.89 10.87
N LYS A 82 -10.89 17.01 9.61
CA LYS A 82 -10.23 15.95 8.87
C LYS A 82 -8.71 16.10 8.97
N VAL A 83 -8.03 15.02 9.34
CA VAL A 83 -6.58 15.00 9.53
C VAL A 83 -5.92 14.24 8.38
N ILE A 84 -4.91 14.86 7.76
CA ILE A 84 -4.02 14.26 6.76
C ILE A 84 -2.62 14.18 7.39
N ILE A 85 -2.02 13.01 7.37
CA ILE A 85 -0.70 12.75 7.95
C ILE A 85 0.35 12.77 6.84
N LEU A 86 1.44 13.50 7.06
CA LEU A 86 2.66 13.42 6.27
C LEU A 86 3.71 12.58 6.99
N SER A 87 4.52 11.82 6.25
CA SER A 87 5.60 11.02 6.80
C SER A 87 6.83 11.05 5.91
N ALA A 88 8.01 11.15 6.50
CA ALA A 88 9.28 11.03 5.79
C ALA A 88 9.52 9.60 5.26
N TYR A 89 8.94 8.59 5.91
CA TYR A 89 9.12 7.18 5.58
C TYR A 89 7.78 6.44 5.55
N ALA A 90 7.72 5.38 4.76
CA ALA A 90 6.60 4.43 4.76
C ALA A 90 6.64 3.54 6.01
N ASP A 91 6.49 4.13 7.20
CA ASP A 91 6.52 3.39 8.45
C ASP A 91 5.13 2.81 8.76
N PHE A 92 5.08 1.49 8.72
CA PHE A 92 3.84 0.73 8.90
C PHE A 92 3.19 0.95 10.27
N ALA A 93 4.01 1.10 11.34
CA ALA A 93 3.49 1.27 12.69
C ALA A 93 2.67 2.56 12.80
N TYR A 94 3.19 3.66 12.26
CA TYR A 94 2.47 4.94 12.24
C TYR A 94 1.24 4.94 11.34
N ALA A 95 1.32 4.29 10.18
CA ALA A 95 0.15 4.16 9.31
C ALA A 95 -0.97 3.34 9.98
N GLN A 96 -0.63 2.27 10.70
CA GLN A 96 -1.58 1.46 11.44
C GLN A 96 -2.21 2.24 12.62
N GLU A 97 -1.43 3.08 13.29
CA GLU A 97 -1.91 3.91 14.38
C GLU A 97 -2.81 5.05 13.86
N ALA A 98 -2.45 5.68 12.76
CA ALA A 98 -3.25 6.69 12.08
C ALA A 98 -4.67 6.17 11.70
N ILE A 99 -4.77 4.92 11.22
CA ILE A 99 -6.05 4.28 10.90
C ILE A 99 -6.99 4.21 12.12
N LYS A 100 -6.46 4.03 13.33
CA LYS A 100 -7.27 3.95 14.56
C LYS A 100 -7.98 5.28 14.86
N TYR A 101 -7.42 6.40 14.41
CA TYR A 101 -7.92 7.75 14.69
C TYR A 101 -8.62 8.38 13.46
N ASP A 102 -9.13 7.56 12.54
CA ASP A 102 -9.93 7.97 11.37
C ASP A 102 -9.27 9.11 10.56
N VAL A 103 -7.94 9.03 10.34
CA VAL A 103 -7.27 10.03 9.51
C VAL A 103 -7.72 9.91 8.05
N CYS A 104 -7.97 11.04 7.41
CA CYS A 104 -8.44 11.12 6.03
C CYS A 104 -7.41 10.62 5.01
N GLY A 105 -6.12 10.78 5.31
CA GLY A 105 -5.03 10.37 4.41
C GLY A 105 -3.69 10.23 5.12
N TYR A 106 -2.82 9.40 4.52
CA TYR A 106 -1.42 9.20 4.91
C TYR A 106 -0.56 9.31 3.66
N ILE A 107 0.33 10.29 3.61
CA ILE A 107 1.13 10.63 2.44
C ILE A 107 2.62 10.61 2.80
N ILE A 108 3.47 10.12 1.90
CA ILE A 108 4.93 10.21 2.05
C ILE A 108 5.37 11.61 1.62
N LYS A 109 6.22 12.30 2.41
CA LYS A 109 6.65 13.69 2.16
C LYS A 109 7.22 13.90 0.76
N THR A 110 7.90 12.93 0.16
CA THR A 110 8.46 13.03 -1.19
C THR A 110 7.42 13.20 -2.30
N SER A 111 6.18 12.78 -2.06
CA SER A 111 5.05 12.93 -2.98
C SER A 111 3.96 13.89 -2.46
N ALA A 112 4.24 14.61 -1.36
CA ALA A 112 3.22 15.40 -0.67
C ALA A 112 2.61 16.49 -1.58
N ILE A 113 3.42 17.28 -2.25
CA ILE A 113 2.93 18.40 -3.08
C ILE A 113 2.03 17.90 -4.22
N GLU A 114 2.34 16.76 -4.80
CA GLU A 114 1.54 16.15 -5.87
C GLU A 114 0.23 15.56 -5.34
N MET A 115 0.27 14.89 -4.18
CA MET A 115 -0.87 14.13 -3.65
C MET A 115 -1.80 14.93 -2.75
N LEU A 116 -1.32 16.01 -2.11
CA LEU A 116 -2.13 16.83 -1.20
C LEU A 116 -3.39 17.39 -1.83
N PRO A 117 -3.40 17.93 -3.08
CA PRO A 117 -4.64 18.40 -3.69
C PRO A 117 -5.74 17.35 -3.74
N THR A 118 -5.41 16.13 -4.10
CA THR A 118 -6.37 15.01 -4.14
C THR A 118 -6.88 14.63 -2.74
N MET A 119 -5.99 14.64 -1.73
CA MET A 119 -6.38 14.32 -0.36
C MET A 119 -7.21 15.42 0.30
N ILE A 120 -6.94 16.70 -0.03
CA ILE A 120 -7.74 17.84 0.43
C ILE A 120 -9.15 17.75 -0.17
N ASP A 121 -9.28 17.47 -1.47
CA ASP A 121 -10.58 17.27 -2.13
C ASP A 121 -11.38 16.13 -1.46
N LYS A 122 -10.72 15.03 -1.12
CA LYS A 122 -11.32 13.94 -0.35
C LYS A 122 -11.82 14.40 1.03
N ALA A 123 -11.01 15.16 1.75
CA ALA A 123 -11.38 15.70 3.06
C ALA A 123 -12.60 16.63 2.97
N ILE A 124 -12.64 17.50 1.96
CA ILE A 124 -13.76 18.42 1.69
C ILE A 124 -15.04 17.64 1.40
N LYS A 125 -14.98 16.62 0.56
CA LYS A 125 -16.14 15.76 0.24
C LYS A 125 -16.71 15.09 1.49
N GLN A 126 -15.84 14.57 2.36
CA GLN A 126 -16.26 13.99 3.63
C GLN A 126 -16.88 14.99 4.59
N LEU A 127 -16.37 16.23 4.66
CA LEU A 127 -16.90 17.31 5.49
C LEU A 127 -18.25 17.85 4.98
N SER A 128 -18.40 17.92 3.66
CA SER A 128 -19.63 18.39 3.00
C SER A 128 -20.81 17.42 3.11
N GLY A 129 -20.61 16.21 3.65
CA GLY A 129 -21.61 15.15 3.63
C GLY A 129 -21.98 14.64 2.24
N ILE A 130 -21.17 15.00 1.22
CA ILE A 130 -21.31 14.51 -0.15
C ILE A 130 -20.72 13.10 -0.16
N THR A 131 -21.55 12.13 0.21
CA THR A 131 -21.16 10.70 0.27
C THR A 131 -21.24 10.01 -1.08
N ASP A 132 -21.56 10.73 -2.15
CA ASP A 132 -21.62 10.17 -3.48
C ASP A 132 -20.21 10.13 -4.13
N ASN A 133 -19.75 8.92 -4.41
CA ASN A 133 -18.55 8.57 -5.20
C ASN A 133 -17.18 8.50 -4.51
N VAL A 134 -17.03 8.71 -3.20
CA VAL A 134 -15.71 8.46 -2.57
C VAL A 134 -15.40 6.96 -2.57
N ARG A 135 -16.41 6.11 -2.36
CA ARG A 135 -16.25 4.65 -2.46
C ARG A 135 -15.94 4.20 -3.89
N GLU A 136 -16.63 4.77 -4.90
CA GLU A 136 -16.38 4.44 -6.30
C GLU A 136 -14.98 4.88 -6.77
N ASN A 137 -14.49 6.05 -6.35
CA ASN A 137 -13.14 6.51 -6.67
C ASN A 137 -12.05 5.73 -5.90
N GLU A 138 -12.29 5.38 -4.64
CA GLU A 138 -11.38 4.51 -3.87
C GLU A 138 -11.39 3.07 -4.42
N GLU A 139 -12.53 2.57 -4.83
CA GLU A 139 -12.65 1.27 -5.51
C GLU A 139 -11.97 1.31 -6.87
N HIS A 140 -12.18 2.34 -7.66
CA HIS A 140 -11.54 2.48 -8.98
C HIS A 140 -10.02 2.64 -8.88
N PHE A 141 -9.51 3.45 -7.95
CA PHE A 141 -8.07 3.58 -7.68
C PHE A 141 -7.48 2.27 -7.12
N SER A 142 -8.19 1.60 -6.21
CA SER A 142 -7.76 0.31 -5.68
C SER A 142 -7.80 -0.79 -6.73
N ASP A 143 -8.76 -0.76 -7.65
CA ASP A 143 -8.88 -1.71 -8.75
C ASP A 143 -7.81 -1.46 -9.83
N ASP A 144 -7.44 -0.21 -10.11
CA ASP A 144 -6.31 0.14 -10.98
C ASP A 144 -4.99 -0.38 -10.41
N ILE A 145 -4.71 -0.13 -9.12
CA ILE A 145 -3.50 -0.66 -8.45
C ILE A 145 -3.52 -2.19 -8.43
N LEU A 146 -4.66 -2.81 -8.16
CA LEU A 146 -4.80 -4.26 -8.18
C LEU A 146 -4.53 -4.82 -9.58
N GLY A 147 -5.07 -4.19 -10.62
CA GLY A 147 -4.82 -4.56 -12.01
C GLY A 147 -3.34 -4.45 -12.40
N ARG A 148 -2.68 -3.35 -12.01
CA ARG A 148 -1.23 -3.16 -12.21
C ARG A 148 -0.42 -4.21 -11.47
N LEU A 149 -0.77 -4.52 -10.22
CA LEU A 149 -0.13 -5.55 -9.41
C LEU A 149 -0.30 -6.94 -10.03
N GLN A 150 -1.50 -7.29 -10.46
CA GLN A 150 -1.77 -8.59 -11.12
C GLN A 150 -1.00 -8.73 -12.42
N LYS A 151 -0.96 -7.67 -13.24
CA LYS A 151 -0.18 -7.64 -14.48
C LYS A 151 1.31 -7.81 -14.20
N TYR A 152 1.85 -7.04 -13.26
CA TYR A 152 3.25 -7.15 -12.86
C TYR A 152 3.62 -8.56 -12.40
N ILE A 153 2.79 -9.18 -11.56
CA ILE A 153 2.99 -10.56 -11.10
C ILE A 153 2.98 -11.52 -12.28
N ALA A 154 2.03 -11.39 -13.20
CA ALA A 154 1.91 -12.28 -14.35
C ALA A 154 3.16 -12.23 -15.28
N GLU A 155 3.78 -11.03 -15.38
CA GLU A 155 4.99 -10.82 -16.20
C GLU A 155 6.28 -11.25 -15.48
N HIS A 156 6.33 -11.16 -14.13
CA HIS A 156 7.56 -11.29 -13.33
C HIS A 156 7.55 -12.43 -12.31
N TYR A 157 6.49 -13.28 -12.26
CA TYR A 157 6.39 -14.28 -11.19
C TYR A 157 7.55 -15.27 -11.12
N THR A 158 8.30 -15.48 -12.21
CA THR A 158 9.51 -16.32 -12.23
C THR A 158 10.76 -15.61 -11.71
N ASP A 159 10.70 -14.28 -11.55
CA ASP A 159 11.82 -13.50 -11.05
C ASP A 159 11.95 -13.61 -9.54
N LYS A 160 13.08 -13.11 -9.02
CA LYS A 160 13.25 -12.94 -7.58
C LYS A 160 12.43 -11.76 -7.09
N LEU A 161 11.20 -12.02 -6.67
CA LEU A 161 10.30 -10.98 -6.20
C LEU A 161 10.37 -10.79 -4.68
N SER A 162 10.59 -9.55 -4.24
CA SER A 162 10.33 -9.09 -2.87
C SER A 162 9.19 -8.10 -2.86
N LEU A 163 8.52 -7.96 -1.72
CA LEU A 163 7.44 -6.99 -1.57
C LEU A 163 7.91 -5.55 -1.80
N SER A 164 9.14 -5.24 -1.37
CA SER A 164 9.76 -3.92 -1.58
C SER A 164 10.03 -3.64 -3.06
N GLN A 165 10.50 -4.63 -3.82
CA GLN A 165 10.72 -4.48 -5.25
C GLN A 165 9.40 -4.26 -5.99
N ILE A 166 8.40 -5.11 -5.75
CA ILE A 166 7.07 -4.96 -6.34
C ILE A 166 6.50 -3.56 -6.04
N ALA A 167 6.61 -3.13 -4.78
CA ALA A 167 6.12 -1.84 -4.33
C ALA A 167 6.82 -0.66 -5.03
N GLN A 168 8.14 -0.75 -5.21
CA GLN A 168 8.92 0.25 -5.92
C GLN A 168 8.53 0.33 -7.41
N ASP A 169 8.43 -0.81 -8.09
CA ASP A 169 8.20 -0.86 -9.53
C ASP A 169 6.79 -0.40 -9.92
N ILE A 170 5.79 -0.66 -9.06
CA ILE A 170 4.42 -0.19 -9.30
C ILE A 170 4.10 1.14 -8.59
N HIS A 171 5.11 1.79 -7.97
CA HIS A 171 4.98 3.05 -7.24
C HIS A 171 3.89 3.03 -6.16
N ALA A 172 3.89 2.00 -5.31
CA ALA A 172 2.92 1.82 -4.25
C ALA A 172 3.57 1.33 -2.94
N ASN A 173 2.83 1.40 -1.84
CA ASN A 173 3.33 0.89 -0.56
C ASN A 173 3.16 -0.63 -0.46
N GLY A 174 4.21 -1.37 -0.09
CA GLY A 174 4.18 -2.83 -0.03
C GLY A 174 3.14 -3.39 0.96
N SER A 175 3.01 -2.79 2.13
CA SER A 175 2.00 -3.21 3.12
C SER A 175 0.58 -2.95 2.64
N TYR A 176 0.37 -1.85 1.90
CA TYR A 176 -0.90 -1.55 1.23
C TYR A 176 -1.20 -2.61 0.17
N LEU A 177 -0.24 -2.95 -0.69
CA LEU A 177 -0.40 -3.97 -1.74
C LEU A 177 -0.80 -5.33 -1.17
N SER A 178 -0.13 -5.77 -0.12
CA SER A 178 -0.45 -7.06 0.54
C SER A 178 -1.87 -7.08 1.09
N ARG A 179 -2.32 -5.98 1.74
CA ARG A 179 -3.68 -5.87 2.28
C ARG A 179 -4.72 -5.75 1.16
N LEU A 180 -4.46 -4.88 0.19
CA LEU A 180 -5.33 -4.70 -0.97
C LEU A 180 -5.57 -6.03 -1.68
N TYR A 181 -4.49 -6.75 -1.99
CA TYR A 181 -4.58 -8.03 -2.66
C TYR A 181 -5.39 -9.04 -1.85
N LYS A 182 -5.10 -9.16 -0.54
CA LYS A 182 -5.83 -10.07 0.35
C LYS A 182 -7.31 -9.69 0.49
N ASN A 183 -7.62 -8.39 0.63
CA ASN A 183 -9.00 -7.92 0.79
C ASN A 183 -9.83 -8.13 -0.49
N LYS A 184 -9.23 -7.90 -1.67
CA LYS A 184 -9.93 -8.01 -2.95
C LYS A 184 -10.00 -9.44 -3.49
N THR A 185 -8.99 -10.28 -3.22
CA THR A 185 -8.90 -11.64 -3.77
C THR A 185 -9.16 -12.75 -2.74
N GLY A 186 -9.12 -12.44 -1.45
CA GLY A 186 -9.18 -13.41 -0.36
C GLY A 186 -7.86 -14.16 -0.11
N HIS A 187 -6.85 -13.98 -0.94
CA HIS A 187 -5.60 -14.75 -0.92
C HIS A 187 -4.40 -13.89 -0.53
N ASN A 188 -3.39 -14.52 0.11
CA ASN A 188 -2.12 -13.85 0.36
C ASN A 188 -1.34 -13.72 -0.95
N LEU A 189 -0.76 -12.54 -1.19
CA LEU A 189 -0.02 -12.20 -2.40
C LEU A 189 1.09 -13.22 -2.72
N PHE A 190 1.94 -13.54 -1.74
CA PHE A 190 3.04 -14.49 -1.94
C PHE A 190 2.61 -15.94 -2.07
N ASP A 191 1.46 -16.33 -1.49
CA ASP A 191 0.92 -17.67 -1.71
C ASP A 191 0.48 -17.85 -3.17
N VAL A 192 -0.10 -16.81 -3.77
CA VAL A 192 -0.47 -16.82 -5.20
C VAL A 192 0.77 -16.82 -6.09
N ILE A 193 1.77 -15.97 -5.83
CA ILE A 193 3.04 -15.97 -6.57
C ILE A 193 3.71 -17.36 -6.50
N ASN A 194 3.79 -17.94 -5.30
CA ASN A 194 4.35 -19.29 -5.12
C ASN A 194 3.55 -20.34 -5.90
N LYS A 195 2.23 -20.27 -5.90
CA LYS A 195 1.39 -21.19 -6.69
C LYS A 195 1.70 -21.10 -8.18
N MET A 196 1.83 -19.88 -8.73
CA MET A 196 2.19 -19.67 -10.14
C MET A 196 3.59 -20.23 -10.44
N LYS A 197 4.57 -19.99 -9.56
CA LYS A 197 5.92 -20.56 -9.67
C LYS A 197 5.89 -22.09 -9.68
N LEU A 198 5.08 -22.70 -8.84
CA LEU A 198 4.99 -24.17 -8.77
C LEU A 198 4.29 -24.78 -9.98
N GLU A 199 3.27 -24.14 -10.55
CA GLU A 199 2.70 -24.60 -11.81
C GLU A 199 3.77 -24.60 -12.91
N LYS A 200 4.56 -23.54 -13.02
CA LYS A 200 5.65 -23.46 -13.97
C LYS A 200 6.77 -24.49 -13.67
N ALA A 201 7.05 -24.71 -12.40
CA ALA A 201 8.00 -25.76 -12.00
C ALA A 201 7.55 -27.15 -12.46
N LYS A 202 6.27 -27.48 -12.33
CA LYS A 202 5.71 -28.75 -12.82
C LYS A 202 5.88 -28.91 -14.36
N GLU A 203 5.74 -27.82 -15.11
CA GLU A 203 6.01 -27.83 -16.55
C GLU A 203 7.47 -28.18 -16.85
N TYR A 204 8.42 -27.52 -16.18
CA TYR A 204 9.85 -27.80 -16.36
C TYR A 204 10.23 -29.23 -15.91
N MET A 205 9.62 -29.74 -14.85
CA MET A 205 9.81 -31.15 -14.43
C MET A 205 9.28 -32.14 -15.48
N ARG A 206 8.15 -31.86 -16.12
CA ARG A 206 7.63 -32.68 -17.23
C ARG A 206 8.57 -32.68 -18.45
N GLN A 207 9.30 -31.57 -18.67
CA GLN A 207 10.34 -31.45 -19.70
C GLN A 207 11.65 -32.19 -19.34
N GLY A 208 11.76 -32.69 -18.10
CA GLY A 208 12.90 -33.47 -17.65
C GLY A 208 14.06 -32.67 -17.05
N LEU A 209 13.84 -31.38 -16.70
CA LEU A 209 14.83 -30.57 -16.01
C LEU A 209 15.07 -31.11 -14.59
N ARG A 210 16.30 -30.99 -14.10
CA ARG A 210 16.67 -31.39 -12.74
C ARG A 210 16.06 -30.43 -11.71
N ILE A 211 15.76 -30.93 -10.52
CA ILE A 211 15.05 -30.17 -9.46
C ILE A 211 15.77 -28.84 -9.13
N TYR A 212 17.10 -28.81 -9.08
CA TYR A 212 17.84 -27.58 -8.80
C TYR A 212 17.72 -26.57 -9.93
N GLU A 213 17.71 -27.00 -11.20
CA GLU A 213 17.51 -26.14 -12.37
C GLU A 213 16.08 -25.58 -12.39
N VAL A 214 15.11 -26.43 -12.05
CA VAL A 214 13.71 -26.02 -11.93
C VAL A 214 13.57 -24.94 -10.87
N ALA A 215 14.08 -25.16 -9.64
CA ALA A 215 14.02 -24.18 -8.57
C ALA A 215 14.59 -22.82 -8.98
N GLN A 216 15.77 -22.84 -9.60
CA GLN A 216 16.44 -21.62 -10.09
C GLN A 216 15.62 -20.91 -11.18
N LYS A 217 15.11 -21.65 -12.18
CA LYS A 217 14.31 -21.09 -13.29
C LYS A 217 12.98 -20.47 -12.85
N VAL A 218 12.42 -20.91 -11.75
CA VAL A 218 11.18 -20.33 -11.19
C VAL A 218 11.46 -19.35 -10.05
N GLY A 219 12.72 -18.88 -9.91
CA GLY A 219 13.08 -17.81 -9.00
C GLY A 219 13.11 -18.18 -7.52
N PHE A 220 13.45 -19.42 -7.17
CA PHE A 220 13.82 -19.82 -5.81
C PHE A 220 15.34 -19.90 -5.68
N GLU A 221 15.90 -19.15 -4.72
CA GLU A 221 17.33 -19.16 -4.45
C GLU A 221 17.79 -20.44 -3.72
N ASP A 222 16.94 -20.97 -2.85
CA ASP A 222 17.22 -22.13 -2.02
C ASP A 222 16.32 -23.29 -2.42
N VAL A 223 16.95 -24.38 -2.87
CA VAL A 223 16.29 -25.63 -3.27
C VAL A 223 15.56 -26.27 -2.08
N SER A 224 16.06 -26.10 -0.86
CA SER A 224 15.41 -26.61 0.34
C SER A 224 14.12 -25.84 0.64
N TYR A 225 14.14 -24.52 0.45
CA TYR A 225 12.93 -23.69 0.57
C TYR A 225 11.92 -24.05 -0.54
N PHE A 226 12.37 -24.15 -1.79
CA PHE A 226 11.53 -24.62 -2.90
C PHE A 226 10.86 -25.96 -2.56
N SER A 227 11.62 -26.93 -2.06
CA SER A 227 11.10 -28.27 -1.73
C SER A 227 10.05 -28.22 -0.62
N ARG A 228 10.21 -27.34 0.37
CA ARG A 228 9.21 -27.12 1.45
C ARG A 228 7.93 -26.51 0.90
N VAL A 229 8.04 -25.46 0.06
CA VAL A 229 6.90 -24.78 -0.55
C VAL A 229 6.15 -25.74 -1.48
N PHE A 230 6.89 -26.50 -2.30
CA PHE A 230 6.33 -27.50 -3.19
C PHE A 230 5.54 -28.57 -2.42
N ARG A 231 6.15 -29.16 -1.36
CA ARG A 231 5.49 -30.18 -0.54
C ARG A 231 4.25 -29.63 0.18
N LYS A 232 4.30 -28.39 0.64
CA LYS A 232 3.14 -27.75 1.29
C LYS A 232 1.94 -27.61 0.35
N GLN A 233 2.19 -27.31 -0.93
CA GLN A 233 1.11 -27.06 -1.89
C GLN A 233 0.68 -28.32 -2.66
N GLU A 234 1.63 -29.18 -3.05
CA GLU A 234 1.36 -30.38 -3.88
C GLU A 234 1.17 -31.67 -3.06
N GLY A 235 1.39 -31.60 -1.74
CA GLY A 235 1.26 -32.77 -0.86
C GLY A 235 2.41 -33.79 -0.96
N CYS A 236 3.35 -33.62 -1.91
CA CYS A 236 4.51 -34.49 -2.10
C CYS A 236 5.77 -33.66 -2.38
N SER A 237 6.95 -34.24 -2.15
CA SER A 237 8.22 -33.58 -2.48
C SER A 237 8.46 -33.50 -3.99
N PRO A 238 9.31 -32.57 -4.47
CA PRO A 238 9.70 -32.52 -5.89
C PRO A 238 10.25 -33.85 -6.42
N ARG A 239 11.01 -34.59 -5.59
CA ARG A 239 11.54 -35.92 -5.96
C ARG A 239 10.43 -36.97 -6.13
N GLU A 240 9.47 -37.00 -5.22
CA GLU A 240 8.31 -37.90 -5.32
C GLU A 240 7.45 -37.55 -6.54
N TYR A 241 7.30 -36.27 -6.86
CA TYR A 241 6.61 -35.83 -8.05
C TYR A 241 7.34 -36.24 -9.34
N GLU A 242 8.66 -36.04 -9.39
CA GLU A 242 9.49 -36.47 -10.52
C GLU A 242 9.42 -37.97 -10.74
N TYR A 243 9.42 -38.78 -9.67
CA TYR A 243 9.25 -40.23 -9.75
C TYR A 243 7.90 -40.63 -10.37
N LYS A 244 6.82 -40.00 -9.93
CA LYS A 244 5.47 -40.23 -10.50
C LYS A 244 5.45 -39.91 -12.01
N LEU A 245 6.02 -38.80 -12.43
CA LEU A 245 6.09 -38.43 -13.85
C LEU A 245 6.85 -39.48 -14.70
N ARG A 246 7.90 -40.08 -14.14
CA ARG A 246 8.67 -41.13 -14.85
C ARG A 246 7.88 -42.42 -14.98
N GLU A 247 7.16 -42.83 -13.96
CA GLU A 247 6.29 -43.99 -13.99
C GLU A 247 5.13 -43.81 -14.99
N GLU A 248 4.47 -42.64 -15.00
CA GLU A 248 3.41 -42.32 -15.95
C GLU A 248 3.91 -42.44 -17.40
N LYS A 249 5.08 -41.84 -17.70
CA LYS A 249 5.69 -41.93 -19.05
C LYS A 249 6.05 -43.39 -19.42
N ARG A 250 6.46 -44.20 -18.46
CA ARG A 250 6.80 -45.60 -18.70
C ARG A 250 5.54 -46.41 -19.07
N ILE A 251 4.44 -46.24 -18.35
CA ILE A 251 3.15 -46.93 -18.59
C ILE A 251 2.61 -46.51 -20.00
N GLN A 252 2.60 -45.22 -20.32
CA GLN A 252 2.17 -44.74 -21.64
C GLN A 252 2.99 -45.31 -22.80
N ASN A 253 4.31 -45.48 -22.60
CA ASN A 253 5.17 -46.06 -23.63
C ASN A 253 4.97 -47.58 -23.78
N GLU A 254 4.54 -48.30 -22.73
CA GLU A 254 4.18 -49.70 -22.78
C GLU A 254 2.83 -49.95 -23.46
N GLU A 255 1.83 -49.08 -23.20
CA GLU A 255 0.52 -49.10 -23.85
C GLU A 255 0.59 -48.78 -25.35
N ASN A 256 1.46 -47.88 -25.77
CA ASN A 256 1.64 -47.52 -27.19
C ASN A 256 2.46 -48.54 -28.00
N LYS A 257 2.98 -49.59 -27.39
CA LYS A 257 3.74 -50.66 -28.05
C LYS A 257 2.93 -51.95 -28.23
N ASN A 258 1.73 -52.03 -27.67
CA ASN A 258 0.77 -53.12 -27.87
C ASN A 258 -0.35 -52.69 -28.86
#